data_c5d085f8361eccaa975de48c38ee4d2d
#
_entry.id   c5d085f8361eccaa975de48c38ee4d2d
#
_cell.length_a   1.000
_cell.length_b   1.000
_cell.length_c   1.000
_cell.angle_alpha   90.00
_cell.angle_beta   90.00
_cell.angle_gamma   90.00
#
_symmetry.space_group_name_H-M   'P 1'
#
loop_
_entity.id
_entity.type
_entity.pdbx_description
1 polymer ?
#
loop_
_entity_poly.entity_id
_entity_poly.type
_entity_poly.pdbx_seq_one_letter_code
_entity_poly.pdbx_strand_id
1 'polypeptide(L)'
;MKLTVAIIVAALAVLLGPVVWQFATYKPQSVPSSGLPWQIETLPGGEAQVFGLTLGRSTLADARARFGTEMQLAVIAEPGEDGNVEGYYESVTAGFVAGKLIVTAELSPELIAGMRERAPKTQYMQSTTRRATLAPADEAAALAAPIRGLAFIPGAQLDEAVILERFGQPAERIRVNAHQEHLLYPAKGLDLVLDSKGRELLQYVAPARFEALRAPLLAQAAGGKPDKP
;
A
#
# COMPACT_ATOMS: atom_id res chain seq x y z
N MET A 1 -40.33 -47.38 -23.87
CA MET A 1 -39.01 -47.24 -23.24
C MET A 1 -37.99 -46.42 -24.05
N LYS A 2 -37.78 -46.68 -25.35
CA LYS A 2 -36.81 -45.92 -26.18
C LYS A 2 -37.17 -44.46 -26.39
N LEU A 3 -38.46 -44.12 -26.55
CA LEU A 3 -38.93 -42.77 -26.76
C LEU A 3 -38.80 -41.91 -25.50
N THR A 4 -39.10 -42.46 -24.33
CA THR A 4 -39.00 -41.75 -23.04
C THR A 4 -37.53 -41.43 -22.68
N VAL A 5 -36.60 -42.34 -22.99
CA VAL A 5 -35.16 -42.08 -22.78
C VAL A 5 -34.65 -40.99 -23.71
N ALA A 6 -35.10 -40.97 -24.98
CA ALA A 6 -34.71 -39.90 -25.93
C ALA A 6 -35.20 -38.51 -25.49
N ILE A 7 -36.41 -38.41 -24.94
CA ILE A 7 -36.98 -37.14 -24.44
C ILE A 7 -36.18 -36.67 -23.19
N ILE A 8 -35.81 -37.57 -22.28
CA ILE A 8 -35.03 -37.22 -21.10
C ILE A 8 -33.63 -36.74 -21.50
N VAL A 9 -32.98 -37.38 -22.45
CA VAL A 9 -31.63 -36.98 -22.93
C VAL A 9 -31.72 -35.61 -23.64
N ALA A 10 -32.76 -35.37 -24.46
CA ALA A 10 -32.92 -34.08 -25.09
C ALA A 10 -33.21 -32.96 -24.08
N ALA A 11 -34.02 -33.21 -23.05
CA ALA A 11 -34.28 -32.25 -21.97
C ALA A 11 -33.00 -31.94 -21.14
N LEU A 12 -32.22 -32.94 -20.85
CA LEU A 12 -30.91 -32.77 -20.18
C LEU A 12 -29.92 -31.98 -21.04
N ALA A 13 -29.87 -32.21 -22.34
CA ALA A 13 -29.00 -31.45 -23.25
C ALA A 13 -29.42 -29.97 -23.35
N VAL A 14 -30.71 -29.66 -23.32
CA VAL A 14 -31.21 -28.29 -23.29
C VAL A 14 -30.95 -27.59 -21.96
N LEU A 15 -31.05 -28.31 -20.85
CA LEU A 15 -30.77 -27.75 -19.50
C LEU A 15 -29.29 -27.58 -19.22
N LEU A 16 -28.47 -28.54 -19.64
CA LEU A 16 -27.01 -28.52 -19.34
C LEU A 16 -26.20 -27.85 -20.46
N GLY A 17 -26.69 -27.80 -21.67
CA GLY A 17 -26.03 -27.22 -22.83
C GLY A 17 -25.52 -25.78 -22.59
N PRO A 18 -26.36 -24.86 -22.10
CA PRO A 18 -25.93 -23.49 -21.80
C PRO A 18 -24.88 -23.42 -20.72
N VAL A 19 -24.96 -24.27 -19.70
CA VAL A 19 -23.99 -24.31 -18.60
C VAL A 19 -22.65 -24.82 -19.12
N VAL A 20 -22.65 -25.91 -19.88
CA VAL A 20 -21.42 -26.47 -20.50
C VAL A 20 -20.82 -25.47 -21.48
N TRP A 21 -21.67 -24.77 -22.29
CA TRP A 21 -21.19 -23.72 -23.18
C TRP A 21 -20.56 -22.57 -22.46
N GLN A 22 -21.12 -22.12 -21.31
CA GLN A 22 -20.59 -21.05 -20.48
C GLN A 22 -19.23 -21.46 -19.89
N PHE A 23 -19.05 -22.70 -19.44
CA PHE A 23 -17.75 -23.20 -18.97
C PHE A 23 -16.75 -23.38 -20.12
N ALA A 24 -17.18 -23.84 -21.28
CA ALA A 24 -16.32 -24.04 -22.45
C ALA A 24 -15.86 -22.73 -23.09
N THR A 25 -16.65 -21.65 -22.95
CA THR A 25 -16.32 -20.32 -23.47
C THR A 25 -15.78 -19.38 -22.40
N TYR A 26 -15.72 -19.82 -21.13
CA TYR A 26 -15.12 -19.04 -20.06
C TYR A 26 -13.62 -18.86 -20.34
N LYS A 27 -13.28 -17.70 -20.85
CA LYS A 27 -11.89 -17.22 -20.85
C LYS A 27 -11.65 -16.61 -19.48
N PRO A 28 -10.78 -17.19 -18.63
CA PRO A 28 -10.40 -16.51 -17.41
C PRO A 28 -9.86 -15.12 -17.81
N GLN A 29 -10.51 -14.07 -17.34
CA GLN A 29 -9.96 -12.73 -17.50
C GLN A 29 -8.57 -12.79 -16.87
N SER A 30 -7.53 -12.49 -17.66
CA SER A 30 -6.21 -12.32 -17.14
C SER A 30 -6.28 -11.17 -16.12
N VAL A 31 -6.23 -11.53 -14.85
CA VAL A 31 -6.11 -10.53 -13.79
C VAL A 31 -4.87 -9.70 -14.12
N PRO A 32 -4.96 -8.37 -14.19
CA PRO A 32 -3.79 -7.56 -14.50
C PRO A 32 -2.66 -7.94 -13.53
N SER A 33 -1.62 -8.56 -14.04
CA SER A 33 -0.46 -8.96 -13.24
C SER A 33 0.52 -7.80 -13.03
N SER A 34 0.17 -6.61 -13.51
CA SER A 34 0.98 -5.41 -13.38
C SER A 34 0.59 -4.60 -12.14
N GLY A 35 1.58 -3.99 -11.50
CA GLY A 35 1.39 -3.14 -10.32
C GLY A 35 1.22 -3.92 -9.02
N LEU A 36 1.79 -5.13 -8.94
CA LEU A 36 1.82 -5.92 -7.71
C LEU A 36 2.80 -5.32 -6.68
N PRO A 37 2.59 -5.55 -5.38
CA PRO A 37 3.44 -4.98 -4.33
C PRO A 37 4.93 -5.33 -4.46
N TRP A 38 5.26 -6.48 -5.02
CA TRP A 38 6.64 -6.95 -5.24
C TRP A 38 7.23 -6.55 -6.59
N GLN A 39 6.43 -5.96 -7.47
CA GLN A 39 6.91 -5.42 -8.75
C GLN A 39 7.47 -4.01 -8.53
N ILE A 40 8.69 -3.97 -8.03
CA ILE A 40 9.43 -2.73 -7.78
C ILE A 40 10.49 -2.61 -8.86
N GLU A 41 10.41 -1.57 -9.67
CA GLU A 41 11.41 -1.25 -10.70
C GLU A 41 12.30 -0.13 -10.18
N THR A 42 13.61 -0.39 -10.11
CA THR A 42 14.60 0.63 -9.77
C THR A 42 15.07 1.30 -11.06
N LEU A 43 14.91 2.61 -11.15
CA LEU A 43 15.27 3.40 -12.32
C LEU A 43 16.73 3.89 -12.23
N PRO A 44 17.37 4.22 -13.39
CA PRO A 44 18.78 4.63 -13.42
C PRO A 44 19.13 5.84 -12.53
N GLY A 45 18.16 6.70 -12.22
CA GLY A 45 18.31 7.86 -11.31
C GLY A 45 18.26 7.53 -9.82
N GLY A 46 18.16 6.24 -9.44
CA GLY A 46 17.98 5.83 -8.05
C GLY A 46 16.57 6.04 -7.52
N GLU A 47 15.62 6.23 -8.42
CA GLU A 47 14.19 6.28 -8.12
C GLU A 47 13.62 4.85 -8.11
N ALA A 48 12.47 4.66 -7.49
CA ALA A 48 11.70 3.41 -7.58
C ALA A 48 10.33 3.67 -8.18
N GLN A 49 9.89 2.75 -9.04
CA GLN A 49 8.52 2.68 -9.51
C GLN A 49 7.84 1.47 -8.87
N VAL A 50 6.72 1.71 -8.21
CA VAL A 50 5.86 0.67 -7.63
C VAL A 50 4.40 1.08 -7.78
N PHE A 51 3.50 0.13 -7.96
CA PHE A 51 2.08 0.38 -8.25
C PHE A 51 1.84 1.29 -9.47
N GLY A 52 2.83 1.43 -10.37
CA GLY A 52 2.79 2.34 -11.52
C GLY A 52 3.01 3.82 -11.17
N LEU A 53 3.52 4.10 -9.96
CA LEU A 53 3.91 5.43 -9.49
C LEU A 53 5.42 5.48 -9.32
N THR A 54 6.06 6.52 -9.83
CA THR A 54 7.50 6.76 -9.66
C THR A 54 7.72 7.70 -8.48
N LEU A 55 8.36 7.20 -7.41
CA LEU A 55 8.62 7.96 -6.20
C LEU A 55 9.58 9.12 -6.48
N GLY A 56 9.22 10.30 -5.98
CA GLY A 56 9.93 11.55 -6.25
C GLY A 56 9.51 12.28 -7.54
N ARG A 57 8.70 11.64 -8.42
CA ARG A 57 8.21 12.26 -9.67
C ARG A 57 6.70 12.27 -9.77
N SER A 58 6.05 11.10 -9.61
CA SER A 58 4.59 11.04 -9.61
C SER A 58 4.02 11.87 -8.46
N THR A 59 2.89 12.50 -8.71
CA THR A 59 2.20 13.38 -7.76
C THR A 59 1.04 12.66 -7.07
N LEU A 60 0.46 13.26 -6.03
CA LEU A 60 -0.79 12.77 -5.45
C LEU A 60 -1.94 12.79 -6.47
N ALA A 61 -1.93 13.70 -7.44
CA ALA A 61 -2.90 13.70 -8.54
C ALA A 61 -2.76 12.45 -9.42
N ASP A 62 -1.52 12.00 -9.70
CA ASP A 62 -1.28 10.76 -10.44
C ASP A 62 -1.79 9.54 -9.66
N ALA A 63 -1.61 9.52 -8.33
CA ALA A 63 -2.17 8.47 -7.48
C ALA A 63 -3.71 8.48 -7.53
N ARG A 64 -4.34 9.67 -7.48
CA ARG A 64 -5.80 9.83 -7.62
C ARG A 64 -6.30 9.38 -8.99
N ALA A 65 -5.60 9.69 -10.06
CA ALA A 65 -5.94 9.23 -11.41
C ALA A 65 -5.85 7.70 -11.53
N ARG A 66 -4.90 7.07 -10.83
CA ARG A 66 -4.69 5.63 -10.88
C ARG A 66 -5.63 4.82 -9.99
N PHE A 67 -5.88 5.26 -8.76
CA PHE A 67 -6.63 4.50 -7.75
C PHE A 67 -8.04 5.02 -7.48
N GLY A 68 -8.43 6.12 -8.13
CA GLY A 68 -9.76 6.71 -7.99
C GLY A 68 -9.81 7.91 -7.05
N THR A 69 -10.98 8.54 -7.02
CA THR A 69 -11.21 9.81 -6.33
C THR A 69 -11.44 9.69 -4.82
N GLU A 70 -11.57 8.47 -4.30
CA GLU A 70 -11.87 8.18 -2.89
C GLU A 70 -10.69 8.46 -1.93
N MET A 71 -9.62 9.11 -2.42
CA MET A 71 -8.47 9.51 -1.63
C MET A 71 -8.85 10.56 -0.59
N GLN A 72 -8.64 10.24 0.67
CA GLN A 72 -8.84 11.16 1.79
C GLN A 72 -7.54 11.88 2.12
N LEU A 73 -7.49 13.20 1.93
CA LEU A 73 -6.32 14.03 2.21
C LEU A 73 -6.34 14.56 3.64
N ALA A 74 -5.24 14.43 4.35
CA ALA A 74 -5.07 14.99 5.69
C ALA A 74 -3.59 15.28 5.99
N VAL A 75 -3.35 16.19 6.95
CA VAL A 75 -2.05 16.29 7.62
C VAL A 75 -2.06 15.30 8.79
N ILE A 76 -1.11 14.38 8.78
CA ILE A 76 -0.89 13.40 9.84
C ILE A 76 0.37 13.81 10.60
N ALA A 77 0.26 14.01 11.92
CA ALA A 77 1.36 14.46 12.76
C ALA A 77 1.43 13.69 14.08
N GLU A 78 2.58 13.11 14.39
CA GLU A 78 2.89 12.60 15.70
C GLU A 78 3.05 13.75 16.72
N PRO A 79 2.96 13.48 18.03
CA PRO A 79 3.18 14.50 19.04
C PRO A 79 4.57 15.13 18.93
N GLY A 80 4.63 16.44 18.77
CA GLY A 80 5.88 17.20 18.64
C GLY A 80 6.48 17.27 17.24
N GLU A 81 5.83 16.66 16.24
CA GLU A 81 6.25 16.72 14.84
C GLU A 81 5.39 17.67 14.00
N ASP A 82 5.97 18.18 12.92
CA ASP A 82 5.25 19.00 11.94
C ASP A 82 4.22 18.15 11.16
N GLY A 83 4.51 16.90 10.96
CA GLY A 83 3.66 15.94 10.26
C GLY A 83 3.93 15.86 8.76
N ASN A 84 3.04 15.15 8.07
CA ASN A 84 3.10 14.95 6.62
C ASN A 84 1.70 15.11 6.03
N VAL A 85 1.61 15.57 4.78
CA VAL A 85 0.37 15.47 4.01
C VAL A 85 0.29 14.06 3.42
N GLU A 86 -0.81 13.38 3.72
CA GLU A 86 -1.05 12.02 3.29
C GLU A 86 -2.39 11.90 2.56
N GLY A 87 -2.38 11.11 1.48
CA GLY A 87 -3.55 10.61 0.81
C GLY A 87 -3.82 9.18 1.25
N TYR A 88 -4.96 8.92 1.86
CA TYR A 88 -5.37 7.61 2.35
C TYR A 88 -6.47 7.00 1.49
N TYR A 89 -6.28 5.75 1.10
CA TYR A 89 -7.28 4.89 0.48
C TYR A 89 -7.61 3.72 1.41
N GLU A 90 -8.88 3.57 1.76
CA GLU A 90 -9.36 2.44 2.57
C GLU A 90 -9.24 1.11 1.82
N SER A 91 -9.39 1.14 0.49
CA SER A 91 -9.27 -0.05 -0.35
C SER A 91 -8.76 0.32 -1.73
N VAL A 92 -7.65 -0.29 -2.12
CA VAL A 92 -7.15 -0.28 -3.50
C VAL A 92 -6.86 -1.72 -3.93
N THR A 93 -6.79 -1.93 -5.23
CA THR A 93 -6.36 -3.21 -5.79
C THR A 93 -5.04 -3.01 -6.54
N ALA A 94 -3.98 -3.62 -6.07
CA ALA A 94 -2.65 -3.64 -6.65
C ALA A 94 -2.44 -4.97 -7.40
N GLY A 95 -2.70 -4.99 -8.71
CA GLY A 95 -2.83 -6.23 -9.47
C GLY A 95 -4.03 -7.03 -9.00
N PHE A 96 -3.79 -8.13 -8.28
CA PHE A 96 -4.84 -8.94 -7.63
C PHE A 96 -4.81 -8.86 -6.10
N VAL A 97 -3.94 -8.03 -5.53
CA VAL A 97 -3.80 -7.87 -4.08
C VAL A 97 -4.58 -6.65 -3.63
N ALA A 98 -5.64 -6.86 -2.86
CA ALA A 98 -6.38 -5.77 -2.24
C ALA A 98 -5.70 -5.32 -0.94
N GLY A 99 -5.81 -4.04 -0.60
CA GLY A 99 -5.24 -3.49 0.62
C GLY A 99 -5.53 -2.01 0.81
N LYS A 100 -5.02 -1.45 1.90
CA LYS A 100 -5.04 -0.02 2.17
C LYS A 100 -3.77 0.61 1.60
N LEU A 101 -3.88 1.83 1.08
CA LEU A 101 -2.74 2.56 0.54
C LEU A 101 -2.66 3.95 1.18
N ILE A 102 -1.47 4.29 1.65
CA ILE A 102 -1.12 5.62 2.13
C ILE A 102 -0.09 6.18 1.17
N VAL A 103 -0.32 7.41 0.71
CA VAL A 103 0.55 8.12 -0.23
C VAL A 103 1.04 9.39 0.46
N THR A 104 2.33 9.47 0.78
CA THR A 104 2.91 10.60 1.48
C THR A 104 3.47 11.62 0.49
N ALA A 105 3.01 12.87 0.59
CA ALA A 105 3.47 13.97 -0.23
C ALA A 105 4.83 14.52 0.23
N GLU A 106 5.61 15.02 -0.72
CA GLU A 106 6.81 15.81 -0.44
C GLU A 106 6.46 17.30 -0.45
N LEU A 107 6.32 17.86 0.73
CA LEU A 107 6.02 19.30 0.95
C LEU A 107 6.96 19.87 1.98
N SER A 108 7.19 21.19 1.93
CA SER A 108 8.01 21.87 2.94
C SER A 108 7.29 21.94 4.30
N PRO A 109 8.03 21.96 5.41
CA PRO A 109 7.45 22.08 6.75
C PRO A 109 6.53 23.29 6.90
N GLU A 110 6.87 24.42 6.26
CA GLU A 110 6.09 25.66 6.32
C GLU A 110 4.72 25.50 5.64
N LEU A 111 4.68 24.81 4.49
CA LEU A 111 3.43 24.52 3.80
C LEU A 111 2.55 23.59 4.63
N ILE A 112 3.15 22.54 5.22
CA ILE A 112 2.45 21.58 6.08
C ILE A 112 1.88 22.29 7.32
N ALA A 113 2.65 23.15 7.97
CA ALA A 113 2.20 23.93 9.11
C ALA A 113 1.02 24.82 8.75
N GLY A 114 1.10 25.56 7.63
CA GLY A 114 0.00 26.38 7.14
C GLY A 114 -1.26 25.57 6.80
N MET A 115 -1.13 24.39 6.18
CA MET A 115 -2.26 23.50 5.89
C MET A 115 -2.90 22.98 7.18
N ARG A 116 -2.09 22.66 8.20
CA ARG A 116 -2.57 22.24 9.52
C ARG A 116 -3.35 23.34 10.25
N GLU A 117 -2.88 24.59 10.17
CA GLU A 117 -3.55 25.75 10.77
C GLU A 117 -4.91 26.05 10.13
N ARG A 118 -5.01 25.87 8.81
CA ARG A 118 -6.26 26.08 8.05
C ARG A 118 -7.20 24.88 8.06
N ALA A 119 -6.80 23.77 8.68
CA ALA A 119 -7.58 22.55 8.68
C ALA A 119 -8.95 22.76 9.35
N PRO A 120 -10.07 22.45 8.67
CA PRO A 120 -11.42 22.68 9.22
C PRO A 120 -11.74 21.73 10.38
N LYS A 121 -11.03 20.62 10.50
CA LYS A 121 -11.22 19.60 11.53
C LYS A 121 -9.92 18.93 11.87
N THR A 122 -9.63 18.85 13.18
CA THR A 122 -8.52 18.07 13.73
C THR A 122 -9.07 17.03 14.72
N GLN A 123 -8.57 15.79 14.64
CA GLN A 123 -8.95 14.68 15.48
C GLN A 123 -7.72 13.96 15.98
N TYR A 124 -7.80 13.37 17.19
CA TYR A 124 -6.81 12.42 17.66
C TYR A 124 -7.20 11.01 17.19
N MET A 125 -6.23 10.28 16.65
CA MET A 125 -6.38 8.86 16.35
C MET A 125 -6.26 8.05 17.65
N GLN A 126 -6.43 6.73 17.57
CA GLN A 126 -6.28 5.83 18.74
C GLN A 126 -4.87 5.91 19.37
N SER A 127 -3.86 6.19 18.55
CA SER A 127 -2.55 6.69 18.99
C SER A 127 -2.68 8.19 19.26
N THR A 128 -1.70 8.80 19.92
CA THR A 128 -1.65 10.25 20.14
C THR A 128 -1.46 11.06 18.85
N THR A 129 -1.38 10.42 17.69
CA THR A 129 -1.29 10.99 16.35
C THR A 129 -2.48 11.89 16.03
N ARG A 130 -2.22 13.08 15.51
CA ARG A 130 -3.25 14.04 15.09
C ARG A 130 -3.50 13.90 13.59
N ARG A 131 -4.78 13.86 13.23
CA ARG A 131 -5.25 13.93 11.85
C ARG A 131 -5.99 15.25 11.63
N ALA A 132 -5.43 16.13 10.83
CA ALA A 132 -6.04 17.40 10.42
C ALA A 132 -6.52 17.28 8.97
N THR A 133 -7.84 17.35 8.75
CA THR A 133 -8.44 17.26 7.42
C THR A 133 -8.01 18.47 6.59
N LEU A 134 -7.56 18.27 5.35
CA LEU A 134 -7.17 19.37 4.48
C LEU A 134 -8.33 20.32 4.19
N ALA A 135 -8.05 21.63 4.21
CA ALA A 135 -8.99 22.62 3.71
C ALA A 135 -9.10 22.51 2.17
N PRO A 136 -10.28 22.76 1.58
CA PRO A 136 -10.46 22.71 0.11
C PRO A 136 -9.48 23.60 -0.65
N ALA A 137 -9.08 24.75 -0.08
CA ALA A 137 -8.11 25.66 -0.68
C ALA A 137 -6.69 25.06 -0.79
N ASP A 138 -6.34 24.08 0.05
CA ASP A 138 -5.04 23.44 0.10
C ASP A 138 -4.97 22.18 -0.78
N GLU A 139 -6.10 21.66 -1.23
CA GLU A 139 -6.19 20.40 -1.96
C GLU A 139 -5.38 20.43 -3.27
N ALA A 140 -5.44 21.53 -4.02
CA ALA A 140 -4.71 21.67 -5.28
C ALA A 140 -3.19 21.61 -5.07
N ALA A 141 -2.69 22.27 -4.02
CA ALA A 141 -1.26 22.24 -3.68
C ALA A 141 -0.81 20.85 -3.21
N ALA A 142 -1.63 20.16 -2.42
CA ALA A 142 -1.37 18.79 -2.00
C ALA A 142 -1.33 17.83 -3.20
N LEU A 143 -2.31 17.92 -4.10
CA LEU A 143 -2.39 17.06 -5.28
C LEU A 143 -1.22 17.25 -6.25
N ALA A 144 -0.70 18.48 -6.37
CA ALA A 144 0.46 18.78 -7.21
C ALA A 144 1.80 18.31 -6.61
N ALA A 145 1.82 17.96 -5.32
CA ALA A 145 3.04 17.58 -4.64
C ALA A 145 3.56 16.19 -5.10
N PRO A 146 4.88 16.04 -5.32
CA PRO A 146 5.49 14.75 -5.59
C PRO A 146 5.27 13.76 -4.45
N ILE A 147 5.19 12.48 -4.79
CA ILE A 147 5.09 11.38 -3.82
C ILE A 147 6.47 11.08 -3.25
N ARG A 148 6.64 11.30 -1.94
CA ARG A 148 7.87 10.97 -1.23
C ARG A 148 7.95 9.49 -0.91
N GLY A 149 6.85 8.87 -0.55
CA GLY A 149 6.78 7.47 -0.15
C GLY A 149 5.36 6.92 -0.21
N LEU A 150 5.28 5.59 -0.17
CA LEU A 150 4.03 4.85 -0.13
C LEU A 150 4.06 3.87 1.04
N ALA A 151 2.91 3.65 1.67
CA ALA A 151 2.75 2.55 2.62
C ALA A 151 1.53 1.73 2.19
N PHE A 152 1.71 0.42 2.06
CA PHE A 152 0.66 -0.52 1.66
C PHE A 152 0.44 -1.56 2.75
N ILE A 153 -0.82 -1.73 3.16
CA ILE A 153 -1.24 -2.72 4.14
C ILE A 153 -2.10 -3.74 3.41
N PRO A 154 -1.58 -4.95 3.12
CA PRO A 154 -2.33 -6.00 2.44
C PRO A 154 -3.60 -6.38 3.21
N GLY A 155 -4.69 -6.63 2.49
CA GLY A 155 -5.95 -7.12 3.07
C GLY A 155 -5.86 -8.57 3.56
N ALA A 156 -5.02 -9.38 2.91
CA ALA A 156 -4.68 -10.74 3.33
C ALA A 156 -3.34 -10.73 4.08
N GLN A 157 -3.18 -11.63 5.05
CA GLN A 157 -1.92 -11.83 5.73
C GLN A 157 -0.90 -12.49 4.77
N LEU A 158 0.33 -12.04 4.81
CA LEU A 158 1.42 -12.57 4.01
C LEU A 158 2.35 -13.40 4.90
N ASP A 159 2.38 -14.70 4.68
CA ASP A 159 3.34 -15.56 5.35
C ASP A 159 4.78 -15.21 4.94
N GLU A 160 5.73 -15.33 5.86
CA GLU A 160 7.14 -15.02 5.59
C GLU A 160 7.68 -15.81 4.38
N ALA A 161 7.27 -17.07 4.19
CA ALA A 161 7.66 -17.86 3.03
C ALA A 161 7.23 -17.22 1.70
N VAL A 162 6.00 -16.70 1.64
CA VAL A 162 5.48 -15.94 0.48
C VAL A 162 6.25 -14.64 0.28
N ILE A 163 6.57 -13.94 1.35
CA ILE A 163 7.37 -12.72 1.29
C ILE A 163 8.74 -13.00 0.69
N LEU A 164 9.45 -14.01 1.19
CA LEU A 164 10.78 -14.38 0.69
C LEU A 164 10.73 -14.88 -0.75
N GLU A 165 9.67 -15.60 -1.15
CA GLU A 165 9.48 -16.02 -2.54
C GLU A 165 9.28 -14.81 -3.48
N ARG A 166 8.51 -13.79 -3.06
CA ARG A 166 8.13 -12.65 -3.91
C ARG A 166 9.14 -11.52 -3.92
N PHE A 167 9.73 -11.22 -2.76
CA PHE A 167 10.65 -10.10 -2.61
C PHE A 167 12.14 -10.52 -2.60
N GLY A 168 12.41 -11.81 -2.39
CA GLY A 168 13.76 -12.36 -2.21
C GLY A 168 14.24 -12.23 -0.77
N GLN A 169 15.51 -12.56 -0.53
CA GLN A 169 16.13 -12.39 0.79
C GLN A 169 16.34 -10.91 1.11
N PRO A 170 15.98 -10.44 2.33
CA PRO A 170 16.28 -9.09 2.76
C PRO A 170 17.79 -8.91 2.94
N ALA A 171 18.29 -7.70 2.70
CA ALA A 171 19.67 -7.35 2.97
C ALA A 171 19.99 -7.25 4.47
N GLU A 172 18.97 -6.89 5.25
CA GLU A 172 19.08 -6.72 6.71
C GLU A 172 17.73 -7.06 7.36
N ARG A 173 17.78 -7.54 8.62
CA ARG A 173 16.62 -7.76 9.47
C ARG A 173 16.82 -6.98 10.77
N ILE A 174 15.84 -6.18 11.16
CA ILE A 174 15.86 -5.41 12.40
C ILE A 174 14.61 -5.76 13.21
N ARG A 175 14.84 -6.36 14.39
CA ARG A 175 13.76 -6.60 15.34
C ARG A 175 13.64 -5.41 16.28
N VAL A 176 12.52 -4.72 16.24
CA VAL A 176 12.29 -3.52 17.07
C VAL A 176 11.55 -3.83 18.38
N ASN A 177 10.80 -4.96 18.43
CA ASN A 177 10.16 -5.45 19.65
C ASN A 177 9.84 -6.96 19.53
N ALA A 178 9.10 -7.52 20.50
CA ALA A 178 8.81 -8.95 20.55
C ALA A 178 7.93 -9.45 19.40
N HIS A 179 7.17 -8.59 18.74
CA HIS A 179 6.22 -8.97 17.69
C HIS A 179 6.47 -8.33 16.32
N GLN A 180 7.39 -7.35 16.23
CA GLN A 180 7.68 -6.65 14.99
C GLN A 180 9.13 -6.86 14.55
N GLU A 181 9.30 -7.30 13.32
CA GLU A 181 10.56 -7.45 12.62
C GLU A 181 10.49 -6.76 11.25
N HIS A 182 11.48 -5.96 10.93
CA HIS A 182 11.64 -5.26 9.68
C HIS A 182 12.56 -6.03 8.74
N LEU A 183 12.09 -6.32 7.54
CA LEU A 183 12.85 -6.92 6.45
C LEU A 183 13.25 -5.81 5.47
N LEU A 184 14.52 -5.47 5.44
CA LEU A 184 15.02 -4.31 4.69
C LEU A 184 15.57 -4.72 3.33
N TYR A 185 15.10 -4.03 2.28
CA TYR A 185 15.52 -4.18 0.90
C TYR A 185 15.99 -2.83 0.34
N PRO A 186 17.18 -2.31 0.76
CA PRO A 186 17.65 -0.96 0.39
C PRO A 186 17.71 -0.72 -1.11
N ALA A 187 18.18 -1.72 -1.87
CA ALA A 187 18.27 -1.63 -3.33
C ALA A 187 16.89 -1.49 -4.03
N LYS A 188 15.81 -1.87 -3.34
CA LYS A 188 14.43 -1.74 -3.81
C LYS A 188 13.70 -0.54 -3.18
N GLY A 189 14.32 0.11 -2.18
CA GLY A 189 13.67 1.15 -1.41
C GLY A 189 12.50 0.64 -0.58
N LEU A 190 12.53 -0.63 -0.14
CA LEU A 190 11.43 -1.27 0.59
C LEU A 190 11.85 -1.65 2.01
N ASP A 191 11.03 -1.25 2.98
CA ASP A 191 10.96 -1.81 4.32
C ASP A 191 9.65 -2.59 4.47
N LEU A 192 9.74 -3.89 4.75
CA LEU A 192 8.58 -4.76 4.97
C LEU A 192 8.54 -5.17 6.44
N VAL A 193 7.47 -4.75 7.12
CA VAL A 193 7.26 -5.06 8.53
C VAL A 193 6.44 -6.32 8.67
N LEU A 194 7.02 -7.33 9.34
CA LEU A 194 6.29 -8.49 9.85
C LEU A 194 5.78 -8.16 11.25
N ASP A 195 4.48 -8.27 11.47
CA ASP A 195 3.89 -8.07 12.79
C ASP A 195 3.05 -9.31 13.18
N SER A 196 3.51 -10.05 14.19
CA SER A 196 2.81 -11.25 14.66
C SER A 196 1.48 -10.96 15.37
N LYS A 197 1.17 -9.70 15.66
CA LYS A 197 -0.08 -9.24 16.30
C LYS A 197 -0.93 -8.36 15.39
N GLY A 198 -0.42 -8.00 14.22
CA GLY A 198 -1.06 -7.07 13.28
C GLY A 198 -1.07 -7.55 11.85
N ARG A 199 -1.09 -6.59 10.95
CA ARG A 199 -0.93 -6.79 9.51
C ARG A 199 0.47 -6.41 9.10
N GLU A 200 0.96 -7.05 8.05
CA GLU A 200 2.19 -6.63 7.40
C GLU A 200 2.01 -5.20 6.86
N LEU A 201 3.11 -4.45 6.92
CA LEU A 201 3.19 -3.11 6.35
C LEU A 201 4.37 -3.06 5.37
N LEU A 202 4.11 -2.62 4.16
CA LEU A 202 5.12 -2.43 3.12
C LEU A 202 5.34 -0.94 2.91
N GLN A 203 6.53 -0.44 3.25
CA GLN A 203 6.89 0.97 3.12
C GLN A 203 7.89 1.15 1.99
N TYR A 204 7.54 2.01 1.04
CA TYR A 204 8.34 2.24 -0.17
C TYR A 204 8.82 3.69 -0.21
N VAL A 205 10.11 3.85 -0.44
CA VAL A 205 10.76 5.13 -0.72
C VAL A 205 11.69 4.97 -1.93
N ALA A 206 12.16 6.07 -2.51
CA ALA A 206 13.24 5.98 -3.48
C ALA A 206 14.48 5.34 -2.80
N PRO A 207 15.20 4.38 -3.45
CA PRO A 207 16.41 3.76 -2.88
C PRO A 207 17.43 4.76 -2.35
N ALA A 208 17.61 5.89 -3.02
CA ALA A 208 18.49 6.97 -2.58
C ALA A 208 18.07 7.60 -1.23
N ARG A 209 16.82 7.41 -0.80
CA ARG A 209 16.27 7.92 0.46
C ARG A 209 16.07 6.84 1.52
N PHE A 210 16.51 5.62 1.27
CA PHE A 210 16.24 4.47 2.13
C PHE A 210 16.76 4.66 3.57
N GLU A 211 17.86 5.38 3.74
CA GLU A 211 18.40 5.64 5.06
C GLU A 211 17.43 6.42 5.98
N ALA A 212 16.52 7.21 5.41
CA ALA A 212 15.47 7.88 6.17
C ALA A 212 14.47 6.90 6.85
N LEU A 213 14.28 5.70 6.29
CA LEU A 213 13.53 4.62 6.94
C LEU A 213 14.40 3.85 7.94
N ARG A 214 15.65 3.55 7.56
CA ARG A 214 16.53 2.66 8.31
C ARG A 214 17.05 3.29 9.63
N ALA A 215 17.47 4.56 9.59
CA ALA A 215 18.10 5.19 10.75
C ALA A 215 17.18 5.24 12.01
N PRO A 216 15.87 5.57 11.92
CA PRO A 216 14.96 5.51 13.05
C PRO A 216 14.81 4.10 13.63
N LEU A 217 14.81 3.05 12.79
CA LEU A 217 14.68 1.66 13.23
C LEU A 217 15.89 1.21 14.05
N LEU A 218 17.11 1.60 13.63
CA LEU A 218 18.32 1.31 14.37
C LEU A 218 18.32 2.01 15.73
N ALA A 219 17.87 3.27 15.78
CA ALA A 219 17.74 4.00 17.05
C ALA A 219 16.71 3.35 17.99
N GLN A 220 15.59 2.88 17.44
CA GLN A 220 14.54 2.18 18.19
C GLN A 220 15.05 0.83 18.71
N ALA A 221 15.70 0.04 17.87
CA ALA A 221 16.28 -1.26 18.26
C ALA A 221 17.37 -1.11 19.33
N ALA A 222 18.19 -0.05 19.26
CA ALA A 222 19.23 0.24 20.26
C ALA A 222 18.67 0.78 21.57
N GLY A 223 17.53 1.52 21.53
CA GLY A 223 16.87 2.13 22.70
C GLY A 223 15.76 1.27 23.32
N GLY A 224 15.42 0.15 22.69
CA GLY A 224 14.32 -0.72 23.11
C GLY A 224 14.53 -1.28 24.51
N LYS A 225 13.74 -0.81 25.49
CA LYS A 225 13.55 -1.53 26.74
C LYS A 225 12.93 -2.89 26.40
N PRO A 226 13.45 -4.01 26.96
CA PRO A 226 12.78 -5.30 26.83
C PRO A 226 11.37 -5.17 27.37
N ASP A 227 10.38 -5.63 26.58
CA ASP A 227 9.00 -5.73 27.04
C ASP A 227 9.02 -6.47 28.39
N LYS A 228 8.45 -5.83 29.44
CA LYS A 228 8.23 -6.50 30.71
C LYS A 228 7.29 -7.69 30.49
N PRO A 229 7.59 -8.87 31.06
CA PRO A 229 6.77 -10.05 30.91
C PRO A 229 5.34 -9.87 31.45
#